data_52eded1d6fbac4f73194f584922a7669
#
_entry.id   52eded1d6fbac4f73194f584922a7669
#
_cell.length_a   1.000
_cell.length_b   1.000
_cell.length_c   1.000
_cell.angle_alpha   90.00
_cell.angle_beta   90.00
_cell.angle_gamma   90.00
#
_symmetry.space_group_name_H-M   'P 1'
#
loop_
_entity.id
_entity.type
_entity.pdbx_description
1 polymer ?
#
loop_
_entity_poly.entity_id
_entity_poly.type
_entity_poly.pdbx_seq_one_letter_code
_entity_poly.pdbx_strand_id
1 'polypeptide(L)'
;MYCGDNQGDAIDHFEPIAQAPLRTFDWYNHFIACSHCNSHQKRDLFPRAADGTPLLVDPTAEDPYEHLRLLLSIGEYEALSERGEATIKVFGLNRTVLTRGRAVAFITMRSLLRDRQRLVQEGNPTEAAEITESLRFQPFADVLSAMLRYRHLP
;
A
#
# COMPACT_ATOMS: atom_id res chain seq x y z
N MET A 1 6.61 -1.50 0.52
CA MET A 1 5.93 -0.84 -0.61
C MET A 1 4.62 -1.53 -0.97
N TYR A 2 4.52 -2.85 -1.08
CA TYR A 2 3.30 -3.52 -1.58
C TYR A 2 2.15 -3.64 -0.56
N CYS A 3 2.37 -4.26 0.59
CA CYS A 3 1.28 -4.58 1.53
C CYS A 3 0.98 -3.51 2.57
N GLY A 4 1.90 -2.58 2.81
CA GLY A 4 1.76 -1.53 3.82
C GLY A 4 1.84 -1.98 5.28
N ASP A 5 2.00 -3.28 5.54
CA ASP A 5 1.99 -3.85 6.90
C ASP A 5 3.24 -3.49 7.73
N ASN A 6 4.38 -3.35 7.07
CA ASN A 6 5.65 -2.98 7.71
C ASN A 6 6.52 -2.09 6.81
N GLN A 7 7.67 -1.66 7.33
CA GLN A 7 8.57 -0.74 6.62
C GLN A 7 9.38 -1.39 5.48
N GLY A 8 9.31 -2.70 5.34
CA GLY A 8 10.11 -3.45 4.40
C GLY A 8 11.52 -3.75 4.92
N ASP A 9 12.04 -4.91 4.53
CA ASP A 9 13.32 -5.48 4.97
C ASP A 9 14.09 -6.15 3.84
N ALA A 10 13.55 -6.11 2.62
CA ALA A 10 14.13 -6.74 1.44
C ALA A 10 14.06 -5.80 0.22
N ILE A 11 14.96 -6.02 -0.72
CA ILE A 11 14.90 -5.38 -2.04
C ILE A 11 14.25 -6.37 -3.01
N ASP A 12 13.16 -5.93 -3.63
CA ASP A 12 12.52 -6.64 -4.72
C ASP A 12 12.96 -6.06 -6.05
N HIS A 13 13.27 -6.93 -7.01
CA HIS A 13 13.36 -6.52 -8.41
C HIS A 13 11.94 -6.54 -8.99
N PHE A 14 11.39 -5.35 -9.28
CA PHE A 14 10.02 -5.23 -9.81
C PHE A 14 9.82 -6.12 -11.04
N GLU A 15 10.70 -6.01 -12.03
CA GLU A 15 10.85 -7.00 -13.08
C GLU A 15 11.94 -7.99 -12.68
N PRO A 16 11.59 -9.29 -12.45
CA PRO A 16 12.50 -10.27 -11.87
C PRO A 16 13.76 -10.47 -12.71
N ILE A 17 14.89 -10.71 -12.04
CA ILE A 17 16.20 -10.96 -12.69
C ILE A 17 16.10 -12.07 -13.73
N ALA A 18 15.35 -13.13 -13.43
CA ALA A 18 15.15 -14.26 -14.35
C ALA A 18 14.49 -13.86 -15.67
N GLN A 19 13.69 -12.77 -15.68
CA GLN A 19 13.00 -12.27 -16.88
C GLN A 19 13.70 -11.08 -17.52
N ALA A 20 14.43 -10.29 -16.73
CA ALA A 20 15.11 -9.08 -17.18
C ALA A 20 16.52 -8.94 -16.58
N PRO A 21 17.48 -9.85 -16.95
CA PRO A 21 18.81 -9.86 -16.33
C PRO A 21 19.60 -8.55 -16.55
N LEU A 22 19.34 -7.83 -17.62
CA LEU A 22 19.98 -6.53 -17.89
C LEU A 22 19.51 -5.41 -16.96
N ARG A 23 18.38 -5.58 -16.27
CA ARG A 23 17.82 -4.63 -15.30
C ARG A 23 18.20 -4.96 -13.84
N THR A 24 19.11 -5.90 -13.64
CA THR A 24 19.56 -6.31 -12.30
C THR A 24 20.08 -5.14 -11.46
N PHE A 25 20.76 -4.19 -12.08
CA PHE A 25 21.34 -3.02 -11.41
C PHE A 25 20.63 -1.71 -11.76
N ASP A 26 19.47 -1.78 -12.41
CA ASP A 26 18.65 -0.61 -12.70
C ASP A 26 17.98 -0.14 -11.40
N TRP A 27 18.30 1.08 -10.94
CA TRP A 27 17.75 1.68 -9.73
C TRP A 27 16.22 1.69 -9.72
N TYR A 28 15.59 2.02 -10.84
CA TYR A 28 14.14 2.06 -10.98
C TYR A 28 13.47 0.68 -10.97
N ASN A 29 14.26 -0.39 -10.98
CA ASN A 29 13.78 -1.75 -10.83
C ASN A 29 13.85 -2.27 -9.39
N HIS A 30 14.36 -1.45 -8.44
CA HIS A 30 14.54 -1.87 -7.05
C HIS A 30 13.50 -1.25 -6.14
N PHE A 31 12.65 -2.07 -5.54
CA PHE A 31 11.62 -1.62 -4.62
C PHE A 31 11.85 -2.20 -3.23
N ILE A 32 11.71 -1.36 -2.21
CA ILE A 32 11.71 -1.88 -0.85
C ILE A 32 10.41 -2.64 -0.58
N ALA A 33 10.52 -3.87 -0.12
CA ALA A 33 9.41 -4.76 0.14
C ALA A 33 9.60 -5.53 1.45
N CYS A 34 8.54 -6.05 2.03
CA CYS A 34 8.72 -7.04 3.08
C CYS A 34 9.08 -8.40 2.46
N SER A 35 9.84 -9.21 3.21
CA SER A 35 10.26 -10.55 2.77
C SER A 35 9.07 -11.44 2.38
N HIS A 36 7.92 -11.28 3.03
CA HIS A 36 6.72 -12.06 2.66
C HIS A 36 6.21 -11.68 1.26
N CYS A 37 6.07 -10.38 0.95
CA CYS A 37 5.61 -9.95 -0.37
C CYS A 37 6.62 -10.30 -1.47
N ASN A 38 7.91 -10.12 -1.21
CA ASN A 38 8.98 -10.44 -2.16
C ASN A 38 9.14 -11.96 -2.34
N SER A 39 9.53 -12.67 -1.27
CA SER A 39 10.01 -14.04 -1.37
C SER A 39 8.92 -15.12 -1.35
N HIS A 40 7.73 -14.83 -0.79
CA HIS A 40 6.65 -15.81 -0.69
C HIS A 40 5.51 -15.55 -1.66
N GLN A 41 5.20 -14.28 -1.95
CA GLN A 41 4.09 -13.93 -2.84
C GLN A 41 4.58 -13.72 -4.28
N LYS A 42 5.31 -12.64 -4.52
CA LYS A 42 5.72 -12.26 -5.88
C LYS A 42 6.75 -13.22 -6.48
N ARG A 43 7.86 -13.46 -5.78
CA ARG A 43 8.95 -14.28 -6.30
C ARG A 43 9.36 -13.82 -7.71
N ASP A 44 9.34 -14.73 -8.69
CA ASP A 44 9.62 -14.45 -10.10
C ASP A 44 8.36 -14.18 -10.94
N LEU A 45 7.20 -13.96 -10.28
CA LEU A 45 5.95 -13.68 -10.96
C LEU A 45 5.96 -12.25 -11.50
N PHE A 46 5.80 -12.12 -12.81
CA PHE A 46 5.66 -10.84 -13.50
C PHE A 46 4.75 -11.04 -14.72
N PRO A 47 3.43 -11.12 -14.49
CA PRO A 47 2.47 -11.35 -15.55
C PRO A 47 2.48 -10.22 -16.56
N ARG A 48 2.27 -10.59 -17.84
CA ARG A 48 2.16 -9.68 -18.96
C ARG A 48 0.89 -9.97 -19.75
N ALA A 49 0.32 -8.93 -20.34
CA ALA A 49 -0.74 -9.05 -21.33
C ALA A 49 -0.24 -9.69 -22.61
N ALA A 50 -1.15 -10.02 -23.52
CA ALA A 50 -0.80 -10.67 -24.81
C ALA A 50 0.13 -9.81 -25.69
N ASP A 51 0.10 -8.50 -25.55
CA ASP A 51 0.97 -7.55 -26.23
C ASP A 51 2.34 -7.33 -25.55
N GLY A 52 2.58 -8.04 -24.43
CA GLY A 52 3.80 -7.93 -23.61
C GLY A 52 3.77 -6.84 -22.54
N THR A 53 2.71 -6.06 -22.44
CA THR A 53 2.57 -5.01 -21.41
C THR A 53 2.56 -5.61 -19.99
N PRO A 54 3.36 -5.07 -19.03
CA PRO A 54 3.33 -5.52 -17.65
C PRO A 54 1.95 -5.33 -17.01
N LEU A 55 1.49 -6.37 -16.29
CA LEU A 55 0.21 -6.34 -15.58
C LEU A 55 0.33 -5.97 -14.09
N LEU A 56 1.53 -5.86 -13.55
CA LEU A 56 1.70 -5.33 -12.20
C LEU A 56 1.67 -3.80 -12.22
N VAL A 57 0.99 -3.23 -11.23
CA VAL A 57 0.99 -1.77 -11.00
C VAL A 57 2.35 -1.36 -10.45
N ASP A 58 3.01 -0.40 -11.11
CA ASP A 58 4.25 0.22 -10.65
C ASP A 58 3.92 1.47 -9.84
N PRO A 59 4.03 1.42 -8.50
CA PRO A 59 3.64 2.54 -7.64
C PRO A 59 4.58 3.74 -7.74
N THR A 60 5.67 3.64 -8.49
CA THR A 60 6.61 4.75 -8.72
C THR A 60 6.35 5.47 -10.04
N ALA A 61 5.64 4.84 -10.96
CA ALA A 61 5.39 5.36 -12.30
C ALA A 61 3.93 5.78 -12.53
N GLU A 62 3.00 5.28 -11.71
CA GLU A 62 1.56 5.48 -11.92
C GLU A 62 0.81 5.61 -10.57
N ASP A 63 -0.40 6.17 -10.59
CA ASP A 63 -1.26 6.24 -9.41
C ASP A 63 -1.94 4.89 -9.17
N PRO A 64 -1.63 4.16 -8.08
CA PRO A 64 -2.27 2.88 -7.79
C PRO A 64 -3.80 2.94 -7.70
N TYR A 65 -4.38 4.11 -7.39
CA TYR A 65 -5.82 4.30 -7.29
C TYR A 65 -6.56 4.29 -8.65
N GLU A 66 -5.85 4.35 -9.76
CA GLU A 66 -6.43 4.11 -11.09
C GLU A 66 -6.76 2.62 -11.29
N HIS A 67 -6.08 1.75 -10.55
CA HIS A 67 -6.17 0.30 -10.69
C HIS A 67 -6.80 -0.41 -9.49
N LEU A 68 -6.76 0.23 -8.31
CA LEU A 68 -7.14 -0.36 -7.03
C LEU A 68 -8.02 0.59 -6.22
N ARG A 69 -9.08 0.05 -5.63
CA ARG A 69 -9.91 0.77 -4.64
C ARG A 69 -9.85 0.03 -3.30
N LEU A 70 -9.47 0.74 -2.23
CA LEU A 70 -9.49 0.17 -0.88
C LEU A 70 -10.87 0.33 -0.26
N LEU A 71 -11.51 -0.78 0.10
CA LEU A 71 -12.76 -0.84 0.84
C LEU A 71 -12.46 -0.73 2.34
N LEU A 72 -12.43 0.50 2.87
CA LEU A 72 -11.91 0.85 4.19
C LEU A 72 -12.52 0.05 5.35
N SER A 73 -13.82 -0.26 5.29
CA SER A 73 -14.53 -0.94 6.38
C SER A 73 -14.11 -2.40 6.55
N ILE A 74 -13.70 -3.06 5.49
CA ILE A 74 -13.32 -4.47 5.48
C ILE A 74 -11.82 -4.67 5.17
N GLY A 75 -11.13 -3.61 4.75
CA GLY A 75 -9.70 -3.62 4.46
C GLY A 75 -9.31 -4.37 3.19
N GLU A 76 -10.25 -4.64 2.29
CA GLU A 76 -10.02 -5.32 1.03
C GLU A 76 -9.76 -4.35 -0.12
N TYR A 77 -8.89 -4.74 -1.04
CA TYR A 77 -8.75 -4.08 -2.32
C TYR A 77 -9.73 -4.67 -3.34
N GLU A 78 -10.42 -3.78 -4.03
CA GLU A 78 -11.19 -4.07 -5.23
C GLU A 78 -10.37 -3.68 -6.46
N ALA A 79 -10.32 -4.56 -7.45
CA ALA A 79 -9.66 -4.26 -8.72
C ALA A 79 -10.55 -3.36 -9.59
N LEU A 80 -9.97 -2.29 -10.11
CA LEU A 80 -10.60 -1.39 -11.08
C LEU A 80 -10.14 -1.67 -12.52
N SER A 81 -9.12 -2.51 -12.67
CA SER A 81 -8.54 -2.90 -13.97
C SER A 81 -7.91 -4.29 -13.90
N GLU A 82 -7.57 -4.87 -15.06
CA GLU A 82 -6.83 -6.13 -15.17
C GLU A 82 -5.49 -6.05 -14.42
N ARG A 83 -4.82 -4.89 -14.44
CA ARG A 83 -3.57 -4.66 -13.71
C ARG A 83 -3.79 -4.67 -12.20
N GLY A 84 -4.89 -4.09 -11.73
CA GLY A 84 -5.30 -4.16 -10.33
C GLY A 84 -5.56 -5.60 -9.88
N GLU A 85 -6.27 -6.39 -10.70
CA GLU A 85 -6.53 -7.80 -10.42
C GLU A 85 -5.24 -8.62 -10.33
N ALA A 86 -4.35 -8.47 -11.30
CA ALA A 86 -3.05 -9.15 -11.30
C ALA A 86 -2.22 -8.76 -10.07
N THR A 87 -2.19 -7.47 -9.71
CA THR A 87 -1.46 -6.95 -8.55
C THR A 87 -2.01 -7.52 -7.24
N ILE A 88 -3.34 -7.52 -7.03
CA ILE A 88 -3.97 -8.12 -5.86
C ILE A 88 -3.58 -9.60 -5.74
N LYS A 89 -3.64 -10.33 -6.84
CA LYS A 89 -3.35 -11.77 -6.89
C LYS A 89 -1.89 -12.07 -6.61
N VAL A 90 -0.97 -11.41 -7.31
CA VAL A 90 0.48 -11.67 -7.20
C VAL A 90 1.01 -11.36 -5.82
N PHE A 91 0.62 -10.23 -5.22
CA PHE A 91 1.06 -9.86 -3.88
C PHE A 91 0.16 -10.38 -2.75
N GLY A 92 -0.93 -11.07 -3.09
CA GLY A 92 -1.90 -11.57 -2.12
C GLY A 92 -2.45 -10.45 -1.23
N LEU A 93 -2.79 -9.29 -1.81
CA LEU A 93 -3.14 -8.09 -1.04
C LEU A 93 -4.40 -8.26 -0.18
N ASN A 94 -5.27 -9.20 -0.54
CA ASN A 94 -6.51 -9.51 0.20
C ASN A 94 -6.39 -10.74 1.12
N ARG A 95 -5.16 -11.19 1.44
CA ARG A 95 -5.00 -12.23 2.46
C ARG A 95 -5.48 -11.73 3.84
N THR A 96 -6.08 -12.60 4.62
CA THR A 96 -6.81 -12.27 5.87
C THR A 96 -6.02 -11.40 6.85
N VAL A 97 -4.71 -11.63 6.99
CA VAL A 97 -3.87 -10.85 7.90
C VAL A 97 -3.82 -9.37 7.48
N LEU A 98 -3.77 -9.08 6.18
CA LEU A 98 -3.72 -7.72 5.66
C LEU A 98 -5.09 -7.03 5.71
N THR A 99 -6.16 -7.74 5.34
CA THR A 99 -7.52 -7.16 5.36
C THR A 99 -7.93 -6.79 6.79
N ARG A 100 -7.65 -7.67 7.77
CA ARG A 100 -7.86 -7.38 9.19
C ARG A 100 -7.00 -6.22 9.67
N GLY A 101 -5.71 -6.20 9.30
CA GLY A 101 -4.79 -5.13 9.66
C GLY A 101 -5.28 -3.76 9.17
N ARG A 102 -5.68 -3.66 7.90
CA ARG A 102 -6.24 -2.42 7.33
C ARG A 102 -7.56 -2.00 7.97
N ALA A 103 -8.46 -2.96 8.24
CA ALA A 103 -9.73 -2.65 8.92
C ALA A 103 -9.50 -2.09 10.33
N VAL A 104 -8.54 -2.64 11.09
CA VAL A 104 -8.13 -2.11 12.40
C VAL A 104 -7.46 -0.75 12.25
N ALA A 105 -6.53 -0.61 11.28
CA ALA A 105 -5.87 0.66 11.00
C ALA A 105 -6.87 1.77 10.66
N PHE A 106 -7.92 1.47 9.90
CA PHE A 106 -8.99 2.43 9.61
C PHE A 106 -9.68 2.95 10.87
N ILE A 107 -10.04 2.05 11.81
CA ILE A 107 -10.66 2.44 13.08
C ILE A 107 -9.71 3.31 13.90
N THR A 108 -8.45 2.89 14.02
CA THR A 108 -7.41 3.60 14.79
C THR A 108 -7.15 4.99 14.22
N MET A 109 -6.86 5.09 12.91
CA MET A 109 -6.57 6.37 12.25
C MET A 109 -7.75 7.32 12.32
N ARG A 110 -8.97 6.82 12.15
CA ARG A 110 -10.18 7.64 12.30
C ARG A 110 -10.32 8.19 13.72
N SER A 111 -10.00 7.41 14.75
CA SER A 111 -10.04 7.86 16.14
C SER A 111 -8.96 8.90 16.42
N LEU A 112 -7.73 8.68 15.95
CA LEU A 112 -6.64 9.64 16.08
C LEU A 112 -6.95 10.97 15.38
N LEU A 113 -7.53 10.93 14.18
CA LEU A 113 -7.91 12.14 13.46
C LEU A 113 -9.00 12.93 14.18
N ARG A 114 -9.98 12.27 14.81
CA ARG A 114 -11.01 12.93 15.62
C ARG A 114 -10.41 13.57 16.88
N ASP A 115 -9.51 12.86 17.55
CA ASP A 115 -8.85 13.39 18.74
C ASP A 115 -7.96 14.59 18.39
N ARG A 116 -7.19 14.50 17.30
CA ARG A 116 -6.44 15.64 16.77
C ARG A 116 -7.33 16.85 16.50
N GLN A 117 -8.49 16.65 15.89
CA GLN A 117 -9.42 17.73 15.58
C GLN A 117 -9.95 18.38 16.89
N ARG A 118 -10.30 17.56 17.90
CA ARG A 118 -10.72 18.05 19.22
C ARG A 118 -9.62 18.88 19.89
N LEU A 119 -8.37 18.41 19.89
CA LEU A 119 -7.23 19.12 20.48
C LEU A 119 -6.99 20.49 19.81
N VAL A 120 -7.13 20.56 18.49
CA VAL A 120 -7.04 21.84 17.77
C VAL A 120 -8.14 22.80 18.22
N GLN A 121 -9.38 22.33 18.40
CA GLN A 121 -10.50 23.15 18.86
C GLN A 121 -10.34 23.62 20.30
N GLU A 122 -9.69 22.81 21.14
CA GLU A 122 -9.39 23.09 22.56
C GLU A 122 -8.16 24.00 22.74
N GLY A 123 -7.46 24.36 21.66
CA GLY A 123 -6.29 25.22 21.69
C GLY A 123 -4.99 24.53 22.09
N ASN A 124 -4.91 23.20 21.91
CA ASN A 124 -3.76 22.34 22.21
C ASN A 124 -3.00 21.94 20.94
N PRO A 125 -2.36 22.85 20.18
CA PRO A 125 -1.74 22.54 18.89
C PRO A 125 -0.53 21.62 19.01
N THR A 126 0.16 21.62 20.15
CA THR A 126 1.35 20.77 20.39
C THR A 126 0.94 19.30 20.42
N GLU A 127 -0.04 18.94 21.22
CA GLU A 127 -0.55 17.56 21.29
C GLU A 127 -1.18 17.11 19.96
N ALA A 128 -1.87 18.02 19.27
CA ALA A 128 -2.40 17.75 17.93
C ALA A 128 -1.28 17.45 16.90
N ALA A 129 -0.12 18.12 17.03
CA ALA A 129 1.05 17.86 16.18
C ALA A 129 1.66 16.48 16.47
N GLU A 130 1.71 16.06 17.73
CA GLU A 130 2.19 14.72 18.12
C GLU A 130 1.36 13.61 17.49
N ILE A 131 0.02 13.76 17.49
CA ILE A 131 -0.87 12.82 16.79
C ILE A 131 -0.56 12.82 15.29
N THR A 132 -0.37 13.98 14.68
CA THR A 132 -0.05 14.07 13.24
C THR A 132 1.25 13.35 12.92
N GLU A 133 2.27 13.48 13.77
CA GLU A 133 3.53 12.80 13.58
C GLU A 133 3.38 11.28 13.78
N SER A 134 2.62 10.84 14.78
CA SER A 134 2.37 9.42 15.02
C SER A 134 1.68 8.71 13.84
N LEU A 135 0.80 9.42 13.13
CA LEU A 135 0.11 8.89 11.95
C LEU A 135 1.06 8.53 10.79
N ARG A 136 2.23 9.20 10.70
CA ARG A 136 3.24 8.93 9.66
C ARG A 136 3.92 7.57 9.83
N PHE A 137 3.96 7.06 11.06
CA PHE A 137 4.61 5.79 11.40
C PHE A 137 3.63 4.64 11.59
N GLN A 138 2.33 4.88 11.39
CA GLN A 138 1.34 3.81 11.47
C GLN A 138 1.52 2.83 10.31
N PRO A 139 1.40 1.52 10.56
CA PRO A 139 1.29 0.55 9.48
C PRO A 139 0.05 0.83 8.64
N PHE A 140 0.06 0.34 7.41
CA PHE A 140 -1.04 0.54 6.45
C PHE A 140 -1.29 2.02 6.11
N ALA A 141 -0.23 2.74 5.73
CA ALA A 141 -0.31 4.14 5.27
C ALA A 141 -1.28 4.33 4.08
N ASP A 142 -1.53 3.28 3.30
CA ASP A 142 -2.54 3.20 2.25
C ASP A 142 -3.95 3.48 2.78
N VAL A 143 -4.27 3.09 4.01
CA VAL A 143 -5.55 3.38 4.67
C VAL A 143 -5.73 4.89 4.87
N LEU A 144 -4.71 5.58 5.42
CA LEU A 144 -4.76 7.02 5.60
C LEU A 144 -4.89 7.75 4.26
N SER A 145 -4.12 7.32 3.26
CA SER A 145 -4.17 7.86 1.90
C SER A 145 -5.56 7.69 1.28
N ALA A 146 -6.18 6.52 1.45
CA ALA A 146 -7.54 6.26 0.96
C ALA A 146 -8.59 7.10 1.71
N MET A 147 -8.45 7.29 3.04
CA MET A 147 -9.34 8.15 3.83
C MET A 147 -9.29 9.59 3.31
N LEU A 148 -8.11 10.12 3.05
CA LEU A 148 -7.91 11.46 2.51
C LEU A 148 -8.53 11.58 1.10
N ARG A 149 -8.25 10.61 0.23
CA ARG A 149 -8.71 10.61 -1.16
C ARG A 149 -10.24 10.50 -1.26
N TYR A 150 -10.87 9.68 -0.45
CA TYR A 150 -12.32 9.47 -0.47
C TYR A 150 -13.06 10.46 0.45
N ARG A 151 -12.37 11.41 1.05
CA ARG A 151 -12.93 12.40 2.00
C ARG A 151 -13.65 11.74 3.19
N HIS A 152 -13.19 10.58 3.63
CA HIS A 152 -13.65 9.90 4.83
C HIS A 152 -12.99 10.46 6.11
N LEU A 153 -12.73 11.76 6.13
CA LEU A 153 -12.22 12.45 7.30
C LEU A 153 -13.38 12.81 8.24
N PRO A 154 -13.15 12.74 9.57
CA PRO A 154 -14.15 13.16 10.55
C PRO A 154 -14.39 14.67 10.52
#